data_655aaaf26bf52d461dd3f7d881a9f931
#
_entry.id   655aaaf26bf52d461dd3f7d881a9f931
#
_cell.length_a   1.000
_cell.length_b   1.000
_cell.length_c   1.000
_cell.angle_alpha   90.00
_cell.angle_beta   90.00
_cell.angle_gamma   90.00
#
_symmetry.space_group_name_H-M   'P 1'
#
loop_
_entity.id
_entity.type
_entity.pdbx_description
1 polymer ?
#
loop_
_entity_poly.entity_id
_entity_poly.type
_entity_poly.pdbx_seq_one_letter_code
_entity_poly.pdbx_strand_id
1 'polypeptide(L)'
;MADDWRSTDMDALLDAFLRLEDRDEAARFLRDLCTLNELRDMSQRWAVARLLDGGMHYAQISRETGASTATITRIASWLNHGEGGYRGALERLDAAREAGIPYPVPNER
;
A
#
# COMPACT_ATOMS: atom_id res chain seq x y z
N MET A 1 -15.80 5.10 -19.58
CA MET A 1 -15.61 4.98 -19.17
C MET A 1 -15.70 4.32 -18.24
N ALA A 2 -15.47 3.93 -18.33
CA ALA A 2 -15.57 2.96 -17.63
C ALA A 2 -15.43 2.95 -16.24
N ASP A 3 -14.54 3.49 -15.71
CA ASP A 3 -14.33 3.38 -14.31
C ASP A 3 -14.95 4.51 -13.57
N ASP A 4 -16.11 4.25 -13.01
CA ASP A 4 -16.81 5.24 -12.23
C ASP A 4 -16.42 5.24 -10.77
N TRP A 5 -15.29 4.62 -10.42
CA TRP A 5 -14.87 4.63 -9.01
C TRP A 5 -14.46 6.04 -8.55
N ARG A 6 -14.07 6.91 -9.47
CA ARG A 6 -13.78 8.31 -9.13
C ARG A 6 -15.09 9.10 -9.11
N SER A 7 -15.48 9.49 -7.92
CA SER A 7 -16.70 10.26 -7.69
C SER A 7 -16.33 11.50 -6.90
N THR A 8 -17.30 12.39 -6.72
CA THR A 8 -17.07 13.55 -5.86
C THR A 8 -16.69 13.09 -4.44
N ASP A 9 -17.36 12.06 -3.95
CA ASP A 9 -17.03 11.54 -2.62
C ASP A 9 -15.64 10.93 -2.58
N MET A 10 -15.25 10.20 -3.63
CA MET A 10 -13.91 9.65 -3.69
C MET A 10 -12.86 10.75 -3.74
N ASP A 11 -13.11 11.79 -4.53
CA ASP A 11 -12.17 12.90 -4.59
C ASP A 11 -12.05 13.60 -3.24
N ALA A 12 -13.15 13.73 -2.52
CA ALA A 12 -13.10 14.32 -1.17
C ALA A 12 -12.25 13.49 -0.23
N LEU A 13 -12.35 12.16 -0.35
CA LEU A 13 -11.52 11.27 0.46
C LEU A 13 -10.04 11.43 0.11
N LEU A 14 -9.74 11.50 -1.18
CA LEU A 14 -8.36 11.71 -1.62
C LEU A 14 -7.80 13.03 -1.10
N ASP A 15 -8.64 14.08 -1.10
CA ASP A 15 -8.22 15.36 -0.55
C ASP A 15 -7.91 15.25 0.94
N ALA A 16 -8.70 14.47 1.68
CA ALA A 16 -8.43 14.24 3.09
C ALA A 16 -7.09 13.56 3.30
N PHE A 17 -6.80 12.52 2.49
CA PHE A 17 -5.50 11.85 2.58
C PHE A 17 -4.36 12.81 2.35
N LEU A 18 -4.50 13.72 1.39
CA LEU A 18 -3.43 14.63 1.05
C LEU A 18 -3.17 15.68 2.13
N ARG A 19 -4.07 15.83 3.09
CA ARG A 19 -3.90 16.79 4.19
C ARG A 19 -3.28 16.18 5.43
N LEU A 20 -3.14 14.84 5.47
CA LEU A 20 -2.55 14.17 6.63
C LEU A 20 -1.06 14.50 6.68
N GLU A 21 -0.56 14.80 7.88
CA GLU A 21 0.78 15.34 8.00
C GLU A 21 1.80 14.37 8.58
N ASP A 22 1.33 13.36 9.33
CA ASP A 22 2.26 12.42 9.91
C ASP A 22 1.61 11.05 10.04
N ARG A 23 2.43 10.08 10.44
CA ARG A 23 2.00 8.69 10.53
C ARG A 23 0.87 8.50 11.54
N ASP A 24 0.97 9.16 12.69
CA ASP A 24 -0.02 8.97 13.73
C ASP A 24 -1.37 9.54 13.32
N GLU A 25 -1.36 10.68 12.65
CA GLU A 25 -2.59 11.26 12.14
C GLU A 25 -3.21 10.35 11.08
N ALA A 26 -2.40 9.83 10.18
CA ALA A 26 -2.88 8.90 9.17
C ALA A 26 -3.47 7.64 9.82
N ALA A 27 -2.81 7.14 10.86
CA ALA A 27 -3.30 5.94 11.56
C ALA A 27 -4.66 6.19 12.18
N ARG A 28 -4.84 7.33 12.83
CA ARG A 28 -6.12 7.66 13.45
C ARG A 28 -7.22 7.78 12.41
N PHE A 29 -6.92 8.45 11.30
CA PHE A 29 -7.90 8.63 10.24
C PHE A 29 -8.31 7.28 9.64
N LEU A 30 -7.33 6.44 9.33
CA LEU A 30 -7.62 5.12 8.76
C LEU A 30 -8.38 4.25 9.74
N ARG A 31 -8.05 4.32 11.04
CA ARG A 31 -8.75 3.50 12.03
C ARG A 31 -10.22 3.90 12.14
N ASP A 32 -10.52 5.20 12.03
CA ASP A 32 -11.91 5.67 12.05
C ASP A 32 -12.64 5.32 10.76
N LEU A 33 -11.95 5.39 9.64
CA LEU A 33 -12.57 5.21 8.32
C LEU A 33 -12.81 3.74 7.99
N CYS A 34 -11.95 2.85 8.43
CA CYS A 34 -11.92 1.46 7.98
C CYS A 34 -12.16 0.49 9.12
N THR A 35 -12.70 -0.68 8.78
CA THR A 35 -12.74 -1.80 9.72
C THR A 35 -11.34 -2.38 9.88
N LEU A 36 -11.16 -3.15 10.96
CA LEU A 36 -9.87 -3.82 11.17
C LEU A 36 -9.53 -4.78 10.05
N ASN A 37 -10.53 -5.50 9.53
CA ASN A 37 -10.27 -6.42 8.41
C ASN A 37 -9.83 -5.67 7.17
N GLU A 38 -10.46 -4.51 6.90
CA GLU A 38 -10.03 -3.69 5.77
C GLU A 38 -8.60 -3.21 5.92
N LEU A 39 -8.23 -2.81 7.14
CA LEU A 39 -6.86 -2.36 7.39
C LEU A 39 -5.86 -3.49 7.23
N ARG A 40 -6.20 -4.69 7.72
CA ARG A 40 -5.34 -5.85 7.55
C ARG A 40 -5.15 -6.19 6.09
N ASP A 41 -6.24 -6.16 5.31
CA ASP A 41 -6.16 -6.47 3.90
C ASP A 41 -5.28 -5.46 3.16
N MET A 42 -5.45 -4.19 3.44
CA MET A 42 -4.66 -3.15 2.78
C MET A 42 -3.17 -3.28 3.15
N SER A 43 -2.89 -3.50 4.43
CA SER A 43 -1.49 -3.62 4.85
C SER A 43 -0.85 -4.87 4.28
N GLN A 44 -1.60 -5.97 4.13
CA GLN A 44 -1.09 -7.18 3.50
C GLN A 44 -0.77 -6.93 2.04
N ARG A 45 -1.69 -6.25 1.32
CA ARG A 45 -1.46 -5.94 -0.09
C ARG A 45 -0.21 -5.10 -0.26
N TRP A 46 -0.01 -4.13 0.61
CA TRP A 46 1.18 -3.29 0.52
C TRP A 46 2.45 -4.08 0.81
N ALA A 47 2.40 -4.97 1.82
CA ALA A 47 3.55 -5.81 2.12
C ALA A 47 3.90 -6.70 0.93
N VAL A 48 2.89 -7.31 0.29
CA VAL A 48 3.12 -8.15 -0.88
C VAL A 48 3.76 -7.34 -2.01
N ALA A 49 3.25 -6.12 -2.26
CA ALA A 49 3.79 -5.29 -3.33
C ALA A 49 5.26 -4.96 -3.07
N ARG A 50 5.61 -4.63 -1.82
CA ARG A 50 7.01 -4.32 -1.49
C ARG A 50 7.92 -5.53 -1.70
N LEU A 51 7.46 -6.71 -1.31
CA LEU A 51 8.27 -7.92 -1.44
C LEU A 51 8.40 -8.35 -2.89
N LEU A 52 7.35 -8.18 -3.69
CA LEU A 52 7.43 -8.42 -5.13
C LEU A 52 8.45 -7.48 -5.78
N ASP A 53 8.39 -6.21 -5.41
CA ASP A 53 9.31 -5.21 -5.95
C ASP A 53 10.76 -5.55 -5.58
N GLY A 54 10.97 -6.16 -4.42
CA GLY A 54 12.27 -6.59 -3.97
C GLY A 54 12.75 -7.90 -4.58
N GLY A 55 11.93 -8.54 -5.42
CA GLY A 55 12.35 -9.76 -6.11
C GLY A 55 12.13 -11.04 -5.34
N MET A 56 11.36 -11.00 -4.27
CA MET A 56 11.14 -12.21 -3.47
C MET A 56 10.23 -13.18 -4.22
N HIS A 57 10.51 -14.48 -4.08
CA HIS A 57 9.70 -15.51 -4.72
C HIS A 57 8.32 -15.62 -4.09
N TYR A 58 7.33 -15.99 -4.89
CA TYR A 58 5.93 -16.05 -4.46
C TYR A 58 5.73 -16.94 -3.24
N ALA A 59 6.38 -18.10 -3.23
CA ALA A 59 6.23 -19.03 -2.10
C ALA A 59 6.70 -18.41 -0.79
N GLN A 60 7.78 -17.66 -0.84
CA GLN A 60 8.29 -17.00 0.35
C GLN A 60 7.40 -15.83 0.76
N ILE A 61 6.90 -15.08 -0.21
CA ILE A 61 5.96 -13.99 0.07
C ILE A 61 4.74 -14.54 0.79
N SER A 62 4.20 -15.66 0.30
CA SER A 62 3.05 -16.29 0.93
C SER A 62 3.34 -16.67 2.37
N ARG A 63 4.52 -17.24 2.63
CA ARG A 63 4.89 -17.62 4.00
C ARG A 63 5.01 -16.41 4.91
N GLU A 64 5.55 -15.30 4.40
CA GLU A 64 5.81 -14.14 5.24
C GLU A 64 4.60 -13.27 5.45
N THR A 65 3.69 -13.23 4.50
CA THR A 65 2.54 -12.32 4.58
C THR A 65 1.23 -13.02 4.86
N GLY A 66 1.18 -14.34 4.68
CA GLY A 66 -0.08 -15.08 4.78
C GLY A 66 -0.97 -14.93 3.55
N ALA A 67 -0.52 -14.21 2.53
CA ALA A 67 -1.33 -14.03 1.32
C ALA A 67 -1.34 -15.30 0.49
N SER A 68 -2.48 -15.61 -0.13
CA SER A 68 -2.57 -16.74 -1.04
C SER A 68 -1.81 -16.43 -2.33
N THR A 69 -1.46 -17.49 -3.07
CA THR A 69 -0.83 -17.32 -4.37
C THR A 69 -1.71 -16.50 -5.30
N ALA A 70 -3.02 -16.72 -5.25
CA ALA A 70 -3.95 -15.96 -6.09
C ALA A 70 -3.89 -14.45 -5.77
N THR A 71 -3.83 -14.11 -4.49
CA THR A 71 -3.72 -12.71 -4.08
C THR A 71 -2.41 -12.11 -4.57
N ILE A 72 -1.31 -12.85 -4.42
CA ILE A 72 0.01 -12.37 -4.86
C ILE A 72 -0.01 -12.14 -6.38
N THR A 73 -0.60 -13.06 -7.13
CA THR A 73 -0.69 -12.91 -8.59
C THR A 73 -1.47 -11.68 -8.98
N ARG A 74 -2.58 -11.41 -8.29
CA ARG A 74 -3.39 -10.21 -8.58
C ARG A 74 -2.60 -8.94 -8.29
N ILE A 75 -1.89 -8.92 -7.16
CA ILE A 75 -1.10 -7.73 -6.80
C ILE A 75 0.05 -7.53 -7.79
N ALA A 76 0.68 -8.62 -8.23
CA ALA A 76 1.71 -8.52 -9.25
C ALA A 76 1.15 -7.91 -10.54
N SER A 77 -0.06 -8.29 -10.91
CA SER A 77 -0.71 -7.72 -12.09
C SER A 77 -0.97 -6.22 -11.91
N TRP A 78 -1.47 -5.82 -10.76
CA TRP A 78 -1.71 -4.41 -10.48
C TRP A 78 -0.41 -3.60 -10.44
N LEU A 79 0.65 -4.20 -9.89
CA LEU A 79 1.95 -3.55 -9.84
C LEU A 79 2.49 -3.28 -11.24
N ASN A 80 2.25 -4.20 -12.17
CA ASN A 80 2.82 -4.11 -13.51
C ASN A 80 1.86 -3.47 -14.52
N HIS A 81 0.55 -3.58 -14.31
CA HIS A 81 -0.45 -3.18 -15.31
C HIS A 81 -1.59 -2.38 -14.72
N GLY A 82 -1.49 -1.92 -13.47
CA GLY A 82 -2.56 -1.17 -12.84
C GLY A 82 -2.50 0.30 -13.18
N GLU A 83 -2.98 1.13 -12.25
CA GLU A 83 -3.08 2.58 -12.44
C GLU A 83 -1.77 3.30 -12.16
N GLY A 84 -0.71 2.59 -11.82
CA GLY A 84 0.56 3.21 -11.46
C GLY A 84 0.70 3.58 -10.00
N GLY A 85 -0.31 3.29 -9.19
CA GLY A 85 -0.29 3.66 -7.78
C GLY A 85 0.78 2.94 -6.98
N TYR A 86 0.82 1.61 -7.11
CA TYR A 86 1.86 0.84 -6.43
C TYR A 86 3.25 1.29 -6.89
N ARG A 87 3.42 1.39 -8.20
CA ARG A 87 4.73 1.74 -8.75
C ARG A 87 5.18 3.13 -8.30
N GLY A 88 4.27 4.10 -8.33
CA GLY A 88 4.60 5.45 -7.91
C GLY A 88 4.96 5.51 -6.43
N ALA A 89 4.19 4.83 -5.58
CA ALA A 89 4.48 4.83 -4.14
C ALA A 89 5.82 4.16 -3.85
N LEU A 90 6.11 3.04 -4.52
CA LEU A 90 7.37 2.34 -4.32
C LEU A 90 8.54 3.20 -4.74
N GLU A 91 8.42 3.89 -5.88
CA GLU A 91 9.49 4.76 -6.36
C GLU A 91 9.77 5.89 -5.38
N ARG A 92 8.72 6.48 -4.82
CA ARG A 92 8.90 7.56 -3.84
C ARG A 92 9.57 7.07 -2.57
N LEU A 93 9.20 5.87 -2.11
CA LEU A 93 9.80 5.31 -0.92
C LEU A 93 11.26 4.92 -1.15
N ASP A 94 11.57 4.41 -2.34
CA ASP A 94 12.95 4.11 -2.69
C ASP A 94 13.78 5.38 -2.72
N ALA A 95 13.25 6.46 -3.28
CA ALA A 95 13.93 7.75 -3.30
C ALA A 95 14.16 8.27 -1.89
N ALA A 96 13.18 8.12 -1.01
CA ALA A 96 13.32 8.55 0.37
C ALA A 96 14.42 7.75 1.08
N ARG A 97 14.49 6.44 0.82
CA ARG A 97 15.51 5.60 1.42
C ARG A 97 16.91 6.02 0.96
N GLU A 98 17.03 6.32 -0.32
CA GLU A 98 18.31 6.77 -0.88
C GLU A 98 18.72 8.11 -0.28
N ALA A 99 17.75 8.93 0.11
CA ALA A 99 18.03 10.21 0.76
C ALA A 99 18.29 10.06 2.25
N GLY A 100 18.32 8.83 2.78
CA GLY A 100 18.62 8.59 4.17
C GLY A 100 17.41 8.50 5.08
N ILE A 101 16.21 8.51 4.53
CA ILE A 101 14.98 8.37 5.32
C ILE A 101 14.63 6.88 5.40
N PRO A 102 14.58 6.28 6.60
CA PRO A 102 14.34 4.84 6.73
C PRO A 102 12.95 4.45 6.25
N TYR A 103 12.88 3.29 5.60
CA TYR A 103 11.60 2.71 5.24
C TYR A 103 11.72 1.19 5.22
N PRO A 104 10.80 0.50 5.85
CA PRO A 104 9.77 1.08 6.71
C PRO A 104 10.38 1.77 7.91
N VAL A 105 9.66 2.74 8.42
CA VAL A 105 10.13 3.45 9.62
C VAL A 105 10.27 2.42 10.73
N PRO A 106 11.40 2.43 11.46
CA PRO A 106 11.60 1.43 12.51
C PRO A 106 10.47 1.42 13.51
N ASN A 107 10.11 0.21 13.94
CA ASN A 107 9.10 0.02 14.95
C ASN A 107 9.74 0.25 16.30
N GLU A 108 9.17 1.15 17.07
CA GLU A 108 9.75 1.56 18.34
C GLU A 108 9.19 0.82 19.53
N ARG A 109 8.33 -0.15 19.31
CA ARG A 109 7.77 -0.94 20.40
C ARG A 109 8.82 -1.82 21.03
#